data_06f0efa490b271846929617b13efd580
#
_entry.id   06f0efa490b271846929617b13efd580
#
_cell.length_a   1.000
_cell.length_b   1.000
_cell.length_c   1.000
_cell.angle_alpha   90.00
_cell.angle_beta   90.00
_cell.angle_gamma   90.00
#
_symmetry.space_group_name_H-M   'P 1'
#
loop_
_entity.id
_entity.type
_entity.pdbx_description
1 polymer ?
#
loop_
_entity_poly.entity_id
_entity_poly.type
_entity_poly.pdbx_seq_one_letter_code
_entity_poly.pdbx_strand_id
1 'polypeptide(L)'
;PIKSSAASDVYKSQAMRKLTSVIGKTNTVCIFINQLREKVGVVYGNPEVTTGGRALKYYSSVRIDIRRVEGLKDSSGQFIGNHTRAKIVKNKVAPPFREAEFDIMFGEGISKMSELIDLGVKLGIVQKSGAWFNYGDIRLGQGRDNAKQFLRDNPEIANDIEGQVRANADKLYATRRPGGKAAAAPAEGEPAAPATAKEPVVKAPARSSESELDIMVEE
;
A
#
# COMPACT_ATOMS: atom_id res chain seq x y z
N PRO A 1 -14.06 -34.73 3.79
CA PRO A 1 -13.34 -33.46 4.03
C PRO A 1 -14.10 -32.23 3.53
N ILE A 2 -14.81 -32.32 2.40
CA ILE A 2 -15.55 -31.18 1.80
C ILE A 2 -16.75 -30.73 2.67
N LYS A 3 -17.37 -31.67 3.38
CA LYS A 3 -18.51 -31.37 4.28
C LYS A 3 -18.13 -30.51 5.49
N SER A 4 -16.87 -30.57 5.97
CA SER A 4 -16.42 -29.80 7.13
C SER A 4 -16.24 -28.31 6.81
N SER A 5 -15.85 -27.94 5.57
CA SER A 5 -15.70 -26.52 5.20
C SER A 5 -17.07 -25.84 5.01
N ALA A 6 -18.03 -26.51 4.41
CA ALA A 6 -19.38 -25.97 4.26
C ALA A 6 -20.09 -25.77 5.61
N ALA A 7 -19.96 -26.73 6.54
CA ALA A 7 -20.47 -26.57 7.89
C ALA A 7 -19.81 -25.40 8.61
N SER A 8 -18.49 -25.26 8.52
CA SER A 8 -17.76 -24.12 9.09
C SER A 8 -18.26 -22.77 8.54
N ASP A 9 -18.59 -22.70 7.24
CA ASP A 9 -19.10 -21.48 6.61
C ASP A 9 -20.51 -21.11 7.12
N VAL A 10 -21.37 -22.11 7.34
CA VAL A 10 -22.71 -21.91 7.93
C VAL A 10 -22.60 -21.40 9.36
N TYR A 11 -21.78 -22.05 10.20
CA TYR A 11 -21.59 -21.63 11.59
C TYR A 11 -21.01 -20.22 11.69
N LYS A 12 -20.01 -19.89 10.87
CA LYS A 12 -19.46 -18.53 10.82
C LYS A 12 -20.48 -17.50 10.39
N SER A 13 -21.32 -17.80 9.41
CA SER A 13 -22.37 -16.90 8.96
C SER A 13 -23.41 -16.63 10.06
N GLN A 14 -23.80 -17.66 10.79
CA GLN A 14 -24.71 -17.54 11.95
C GLN A 14 -24.07 -16.75 13.09
N ALA A 15 -22.81 -17.03 13.41
CA ALA A 15 -22.07 -16.30 14.42
C ALA A 15 -21.96 -14.81 14.07
N MET A 16 -21.63 -14.48 12.80
CA MET A 16 -21.56 -13.09 12.33
C MET A 16 -22.89 -12.36 12.49
N ARG A 17 -24.02 -13.01 12.18
CA ARG A 17 -25.34 -12.41 12.34
C ARG A 17 -25.64 -12.05 13.80
N LYS A 18 -25.33 -12.95 14.74
CA LYS A 18 -25.51 -12.71 16.19
C LYS A 18 -24.56 -11.62 16.70
N LEU A 19 -23.26 -11.71 16.33
CA LEU A 19 -22.24 -10.75 16.73
C LEU A 19 -22.56 -9.33 16.25
N THR A 20 -22.97 -9.16 15.00
CA THR A 20 -23.30 -7.84 14.43
C THR A 20 -24.41 -7.15 15.22
N SER A 21 -25.44 -7.91 15.64
CA SER A 21 -26.53 -7.37 16.46
C SER A 21 -26.05 -6.89 17.83
N VAL A 22 -25.10 -7.58 18.46
CA VAL A 22 -24.55 -7.22 19.77
C VAL A 22 -23.58 -6.05 19.66
N ILE A 23 -22.62 -6.14 18.70
CA ILE A 23 -21.60 -5.09 18.49
C ILE A 23 -22.24 -3.75 18.11
N GLY A 24 -23.32 -3.78 17.28
CA GLY A 24 -24.02 -2.57 16.88
C GLY A 24 -24.70 -1.81 18.04
N LYS A 25 -24.84 -2.43 19.21
CA LYS A 25 -25.40 -1.82 20.44
C LYS A 25 -24.33 -1.41 21.45
N THR A 26 -23.07 -1.65 21.16
CA THR A 26 -21.93 -1.40 22.05
C THR A 26 -20.86 -0.58 21.35
N ASN A 27 -20.05 0.14 22.12
CA ASN A 27 -18.87 0.88 21.63
C ASN A 27 -17.64 -0.05 21.54
N THR A 28 -17.82 -1.22 20.89
CA THR A 28 -16.80 -2.26 20.81
C THR A 28 -16.25 -2.35 19.37
N VAL A 29 -14.92 -2.41 19.24
CA VAL A 29 -14.25 -2.75 17.99
C VAL A 29 -13.93 -4.24 17.99
N CYS A 30 -14.39 -4.95 16.96
CA CYS A 30 -14.12 -6.37 16.78
C CYS A 30 -13.14 -6.58 15.63
N ILE A 31 -11.98 -7.15 15.91
CA ILE A 31 -10.93 -7.42 14.93
C ILE A 31 -10.87 -8.93 14.67
N PHE A 32 -11.07 -9.32 13.41
CA PHE A 32 -10.94 -10.69 12.95
C PHE A 32 -9.60 -10.86 12.22
N ILE A 33 -8.74 -11.72 12.77
CA ILE A 33 -7.52 -12.15 12.13
C ILE A 33 -7.84 -13.39 11.30
N ASN A 34 -7.54 -13.35 10.00
CA ASN A 34 -7.87 -14.44 9.09
C ASN A 34 -6.69 -14.78 8.19
N GLN A 35 -6.55 -16.06 7.88
CA GLN A 35 -5.53 -16.60 6.99
C GLN A 35 -6.00 -16.57 5.53
N LEU A 36 -5.10 -16.30 4.60
CA LEU A 36 -5.33 -16.46 3.17
C LEU A 36 -4.92 -17.87 2.74
N ARG A 37 -5.70 -18.45 1.85
CA ARG A 37 -5.39 -19.71 1.18
C ARG A 37 -5.61 -19.55 -0.32
N GLU A 38 -4.85 -20.27 -1.11
CA GLU A 38 -5.02 -20.32 -2.55
C GLU A 38 -6.06 -21.37 -2.90
N LYS A 39 -6.98 -21.00 -3.78
CA LYS A 39 -7.94 -21.94 -4.38
C LYS A 39 -7.31 -22.51 -5.65
N VAL A 40 -7.06 -23.81 -5.62
CA VAL A 40 -6.54 -24.55 -6.77
C VAL A 40 -7.56 -24.51 -7.93
N GLY A 41 -7.06 -24.32 -9.17
CA GLY A 41 -7.87 -24.35 -10.38
C GLY A 41 -8.46 -23.01 -10.81
N VAL A 42 -8.08 -21.89 -10.17
CA VAL A 42 -8.46 -20.55 -10.63
C VAL A 42 -7.41 -20.07 -11.66
N VAL A 43 -7.81 -20.09 -12.95
CA VAL A 43 -6.94 -19.65 -14.06
C VAL A 43 -6.99 -18.13 -14.24
N TYR A 44 -8.12 -17.51 -13.96
CA TYR A 44 -8.33 -16.05 -14.08
C TYR A 44 -8.79 -15.44 -12.77
N GLY A 45 -8.26 -14.25 -12.43
CA GLY A 45 -8.58 -13.50 -11.24
C GLY A 45 -7.68 -13.85 -10.05
N ASN A 46 -8.05 -13.37 -8.85
CA ASN A 46 -7.28 -13.61 -7.63
C ASN A 46 -7.64 -14.97 -7.01
N PRO A 47 -6.73 -15.95 -6.98
CA PRO A 47 -6.97 -17.26 -6.38
C PRO A 47 -7.07 -17.22 -4.85
N GLU A 48 -6.67 -16.12 -4.22
CA GLU A 48 -6.63 -16.02 -2.77
C GLU A 48 -8.02 -15.90 -2.15
N VAL A 49 -8.31 -16.79 -1.24
CA VAL A 49 -9.56 -16.85 -0.50
C VAL A 49 -9.30 -16.88 1.00
N THR A 50 -10.20 -16.25 1.75
CA THR A 50 -10.22 -16.36 3.20
C THR A 50 -10.93 -17.63 3.64
N THR A 51 -10.42 -18.27 4.69
CA THR A 51 -11.10 -19.43 5.29
C THR A 51 -12.44 -19.00 5.91
N GLY A 52 -13.50 -19.79 5.71
CA GLY A 52 -14.80 -19.54 6.32
C GLY A 52 -15.76 -18.70 5.50
N GLY A 53 -15.71 -18.86 4.17
CA GLY A 53 -16.72 -18.35 3.26
C GLY A 53 -16.69 -16.83 3.05
N ARG A 54 -17.79 -16.32 2.48
CA ARG A 54 -17.88 -14.91 2.08
C ARG A 54 -18.45 -14.00 3.18
N ALA A 55 -18.96 -14.54 4.29
CA ALA A 55 -19.69 -13.79 5.31
C ALA A 55 -18.86 -12.61 5.87
N LEU A 56 -17.62 -12.83 6.30
CA LEU A 56 -16.75 -11.79 6.81
C LEU A 56 -16.52 -10.65 5.81
N LYS A 57 -16.44 -10.95 4.51
CA LYS A 57 -16.26 -9.93 3.47
C LYS A 57 -17.44 -8.95 3.42
N TYR A 58 -18.67 -9.43 3.68
CA TYR A 58 -19.88 -8.61 3.69
C TYR A 58 -20.02 -7.82 5.00
N TYR A 59 -19.87 -8.49 6.15
CA TYR A 59 -20.07 -7.87 7.47
C TYR A 59 -18.98 -6.86 7.83
N SER A 60 -17.74 -7.06 7.43
CA SER A 60 -16.63 -6.15 7.78
C SER A 60 -16.84 -4.73 7.25
N SER A 61 -16.61 -3.76 8.11
CA SER A 61 -16.57 -2.32 7.75
C SER A 61 -15.24 -1.95 7.10
N VAL A 62 -14.14 -2.48 7.64
CA VAL A 62 -12.78 -2.30 7.13
C VAL A 62 -12.16 -3.66 6.87
N ARG A 63 -11.40 -3.79 5.79
CA ARG A 63 -10.56 -4.96 5.49
C ARG A 63 -9.17 -4.49 5.15
N ILE A 64 -8.20 -5.06 5.85
CA ILE A 64 -6.79 -4.78 5.68
C ILE A 64 -6.11 -6.05 5.21
N ASP A 65 -5.35 -5.96 4.13
CA ASP A 65 -4.47 -7.02 3.63
C ASP A 65 -3.05 -6.73 4.12
N ILE A 66 -2.49 -7.66 4.88
CA ILE A 66 -1.14 -7.55 5.45
C ILE A 66 -0.22 -8.51 4.72
N ARG A 67 0.86 -7.98 4.11
CA ARG A 67 1.84 -8.77 3.35
C ARG A 67 3.25 -8.47 3.81
N ARG A 68 4.02 -9.53 3.99
CA ARG A 68 5.48 -9.39 4.06
C ARG A 68 6.00 -9.07 2.66
N VAL A 69 6.78 -8.00 2.54
CA VAL A 69 7.44 -7.60 1.31
C VAL A 69 8.81 -8.26 1.24
N GLU A 70 9.62 -8.06 2.29
CA GLU A 70 10.97 -8.64 2.40
C GLU A 70 11.34 -8.95 3.85
N GLY A 71 12.37 -9.74 4.04
CA GLY A 71 12.96 -9.99 5.35
C GLY A 71 14.10 -9.02 5.61
N LEU A 72 14.09 -8.36 6.77
CA LEU A 72 15.16 -7.50 7.22
C LEU A 72 16.29 -8.34 7.82
N LYS A 73 17.52 -8.07 7.40
CA LYS A 73 18.72 -8.75 7.88
C LYS A 73 19.65 -7.77 8.56
N ASP A 74 20.36 -8.23 9.56
CA ASP A 74 21.47 -7.49 10.15
C ASP A 74 22.76 -7.61 9.32
N SER A 75 23.83 -6.99 9.79
CA SER A 75 25.16 -7.05 9.16
C SER A 75 25.75 -8.47 9.11
N SER A 76 25.29 -9.38 9.96
CA SER A 76 25.69 -10.80 9.99
C SER A 76 24.90 -11.67 9.00
N GLY A 77 23.85 -11.11 8.36
CA GLY A 77 22.95 -11.83 7.46
C GLY A 77 21.78 -12.53 8.16
N GLN A 78 21.65 -12.37 9.47
CA GLN A 78 20.58 -12.96 10.27
C GLN A 78 19.29 -12.15 10.11
N PHE A 79 18.14 -12.85 10.03
CA PHE A 79 16.85 -12.17 9.96
C PHE A 79 16.48 -11.56 11.32
N ILE A 80 16.30 -10.25 11.35
CA ILE A 80 15.94 -9.48 12.55
C ILE A 80 14.51 -8.92 12.50
N GLY A 81 13.87 -9.00 11.34
CA GLY A 81 12.53 -8.47 11.16
C GLY A 81 11.98 -8.70 9.76
N ASN A 82 10.83 -8.10 9.51
CA ASN A 82 10.17 -8.12 8.21
C ASN A 82 9.72 -6.72 7.81
N HIS A 83 9.98 -6.31 6.56
CA HIS A 83 9.32 -5.19 5.95
C HIS A 83 7.92 -5.61 5.51
N THR A 84 6.91 -4.91 5.97
CA THR A 84 5.51 -5.31 5.85
C THR A 84 4.70 -4.21 5.20
N ARG A 85 3.80 -4.59 4.30
CA ARG A 85 2.83 -3.70 3.67
C ARG A 85 1.42 -4.02 4.15
N ALA A 86 0.72 -3.00 4.62
CA ALA A 86 -0.70 -3.02 4.94
C ALA A 86 -1.49 -2.26 3.87
N LYS A 87 -2.45 -2.93 3.23
CA LYS A 87 -3.32 -2.34 2.21
C LYS A 87 -4.77 -2.39 2.64
N ILE A 88 -5.45 -1.25 2.63
CA ILE A 88 -6.88 -1.18 2.91
C ILE A 88 -7.65 -1.56 1.65
N VAL A 89 -8.17 -2.78 1.60
CA VAL A 89 -8.89 -3.32 0.43
C VAL A 89 -10.41 -3.04 0.47
N LYS A 90 -10.94 -2.68 1.63
CA LYS A 90 -12.33 -2.24 1.82
C LYS A 90 -12.39 -1.27 2.99
N ASN A 91 -13.10 -0.17 2.80
CA ASN A 91 -13.38 0.78 3.88
C ASN A 91 -14.75 1.41 3.66
N LYS A 92 -15.61 1.36 4.68
CA LYS A 92 -16.95 1.98 4.67
C LYS A 92 -16.98 3.34 5.37
N VAL A 93 -15.93 3.67 6.13
CA VAL A 93 -15.89 4.87 6.99
C VAL A 93 -14.92 5.94 6.49
N ALA A 94 -14.05 5.59 5.53
CA ALA A 94 -13.08 6.51 4.92
C ALA A 94 -12.71 6.01 3.50
N PRO A 95 -12.02 6.82 2.66
CA PRO A 95 -11.56 6.39 1.34
C PRO A 95 -10.72 5.10 1.41
N PRO A 96 -11.05 4.06 0.63
CA PRO A 96 -10.30 2.81 0.58
C PRO A 96 -9.01 2.94 -0.23
N PHE A 97 -8.28 1.82 -0.36
CA PHE A 97 -7.07 1.65 -1.19
C PHE A 97 -5.83 2.44 -0.72
N ARG A 98 -5.82 2.87 0.53
CA ARG A 98 -4.60 3.40 1.15
C ARG A 98 -3.68 2.26 1.53
N GLU A 99 -2.38 2.52 1.43
CA GLU A 99 -1.31 1.57 1.78
C GLU A 99 -0.35 2.23 2.75
N ALA A 100 0.16 1.45 3.69
CA ALA A 100 1.24 1.81 4.59
C ALA A 100 2.29 0.70 4.57
N GLU A 101 3.55 1.07 4.65
CA GLU A 101 4.68 0.14 4.75
C GLU A 101 5.46 0.47 6.01
N PHE A 102 5.81 -0.56 6.76
CA PHE A 102 6.51 -0.44 8.02
C PHE A 102 7.31 -1.70 8.34
N ASP A 103 8.31 -1.54 9.22
CA ASP A 103 9.16 -2.63 9.67
C ASP A 103 8.61 -3.23 10.96
N ILE A 104 8.52 -4.57 10.99
CA ILE A 104 8.22 -5.35 12.20
C ILE A 104 9.50 -6.04 12.62
N MET A 105 10.06 -5.62 13.74
CA MET A 105 11.26 -6.22 14.34
C MET A 105 10.88 -7.38 15.23
N PHE A 106 11.65 -8.46 15.21
CA PHE A 106 11.41 -9.61 16.07
C PHE A 106 11.66 -9.25 17.54
N GLY A 107 10.69 -9.54 18.39
CA GLY A 107 10.75 -9.22 19.82
C GLY A 107 10.36 -7.78 20.19
N GLU A 108 10.48 -6.80 19.28
CA GLU A 108 10.15 -5.40 19.55
C GLU A 108 8.79 -4.98 18.96
N GLY A 109 8.37 -5.60 17.84
CA GLY A 109 7.17 -5.22 17.11
C GLY A 109 7.44 -4.14 16.05
N ILE A 110 6.48 -3.22 15.84
CA ILE A 110 6.60 -2.18 14.81
C ILE A 110 7.69 -1.17 15.20
N SER A 111 8.67 -0.99 14.30
CA SER A 111 9.79 -0.06 14.51
C SER A 111 9.37 1.38 14.23
N LYS A 112 8.95 2.09 15.28
CA LYS A 112 8.54 3.51 15.19
C LYS A 112 9.64 4.40 14.62
N MET A 113 10.90 4.18 15.01
CA MET A 113 12.02 5.01 14.55
C MET A 113 12.32 4.81 13.07
N SER A 114 12.21 3.57 12.56
CA SER A 114 12.34 3.31 11.12
C SER A 114 11.30 4.08 10.31
N GLU A 115 10.03 3.99 10.75
CA GLU A 115 8.92 4.65 10.09
C GLU A 115 9.10 6.18 10.11
N LEU A 116 9.53 6.72 11.24
CA LEU A 116 9.76 8.16 11.42
C LEU A 116 10.82 8.69 10.44
N ILE A 117 11.93 7.98 10.26
CA ILE A 117 12.96 8.34 9.28
C ILE A 117 12.40 8.27 7.86
N ASP A 118 11.70 7.19 7.49
CA ASP A 118 11.19 7.00 6.14
C ASP A 118 10.12 8.05 5.78
N LEU A 119 9.22 8.36 6.70
CA LEU A 119 8.21 9.40 6.53
C LEU A 119 8.85 10.79 6.51
N GLY A 120 9.85 11.04 7.37
CA GLY A 120 10.62 12.28 7.41
C GLY A 120 11.33 12.54 6.08
N VAL A 121 11.94 11.51 5.48
CA VAL A 121 12.56 11.62 4.15
C VAL A 121 11.52 11.86 3.07
N LYS A 122 10.39 11.14 3.07
CA LYS A 122 9.30 11.32 2.10
C LYS A 122 8.70 12.72 2.13
N LEU A 123 8.67 13.35 3.29
CA LEU A 123 8.16 14.71 3.49
C LEU A 123 9.22 15.81 3.33
N GLY A 124 10.50 15.45 3.13
CA GLY A 124 11.60 16.40 3.05
C GLY A 124 12.00 17.02 4.39
N ILE A 125 11.49 16.52 5.51
CA ILE A 125 11.83 16.93 6.88
C ILE A 125 13.22 16.40 7.25
N VAL A 126 13.50 15.14 6.91
CA VAL A 126 14.80 14.51 7.02
C VAL A 126 15.44 14.49 5.64
N GLN A 127 16.64 15.03 5.52
CA GLN A 127 17.39 15.05 4.28
C GLN A 127 18.26 13.80 4.19
N LYS A 128 18.17 13.09 3.06
CA LYS A 128 19.03 11.95 2.74
C LYS A 128 20.02 12.35 1.67
N SER A 129 21.31 12.36 2.02
CA SER A 129 22.41 12.62 1.09
C SER A 129 23.32 11.39 1.01
N GLY A 130 23.18 10.59 -0.05
CA GLY A 130 23.84 9.29 -0.15
C GLY A 130 23.45 8.36 0.99
N ALA A 131 24.42 7.97 1.81
CA ALA A 131 24.18 7.14 3.01
C ALA A 131 23.86 7.95 4.27
N TRP A 132 23.96 9.28 4.24
CA TRP A 132 23.80 10.13 5.40
C TRP A 132 22.36 10.64 5.55
N PHE A 133 21.90 10.68 6.80
CA PHE A 133 20.62 11.25 7.20
C PHE A 133 20.87 12.50 8.05
N ASN A 134 20.24 13.62 7.69
CA ASN A 134 20.37 14.90 8.39
C ASN A 134 18.98 15.46 8.72
N TYR A 135 18.88 16.14 9.85
CA TYR A 135 17.72 16.91 10.25
C TYR A 135 18.13 18.35 10.52
N GLY A 136 17.84 19.26 9.59
CA GLY A 136 18.44 20.58 9.59
C GLY A 136 19.97 20.49 9.57
N ASP A 137 20.64 21.11 10.56
CA ASP A 137 22.09 21.06 10.74
C ASP A 137 22.57 19.83 11.54
N ILE A 138 21.64 19.04 12.06
CA ILE A 138 21.95 17.88 12.90
C ILE A 138 22.16 16.65 12.01
N ARG A 139 23.32 16.01 12.15
CA ARG A 139 23.64 14.76 11.48
C ARG A 139 23.12 13.59 12.30
N LEU A 140 22.08 12.90 11.80
CA LEU A 140 21.47 11.75 12.49
C LEU A 140 22.33 10.49 12.41
N GLY A 141 23.06 10.28 11.31
CA GLY A 141 23.96 9.13 11.16
C GLY A 141 24.17 8.67 9.74
N GLN A 142 25.16 7.82 9.56
CA GLN A 142 25.42 7.14 8.30
C GLN A 142 24.71 5.79 8.31
N GLY A 143 23.80 5.59 7.35
CA GLY A 143 22.96 4.43 7.29
C GLY A 143 21.72 4.53 8.18
N ARG A 144 20.72 3.71 7.83
CA ARG A 144 19.40 3.73 8.49
C ARG A 144 19.46 3.29 9.95
N ASP A 145 20.35 2.33 10.26
CA ASP A 145 20.43 1.76 11.61
C ASP A 145 21.08 2.74 12.59
N ASN A 146 22.13 3.45 12.17
CA ASN A 146 22.74 4.49 12.99
C ASN A 146 21.79 5.67 13.22
N ALA A 147 21.02 6.06 12.20
CA ALA A 147 20.02 7.11 12.35
C ALA A 147 18.88 6.69 13.30
N LYS A 148 18.44 5.41 13.27
CA LYS A 148 17.49 4.87 14.23
C LYS A 148 18.02 4.90 15.66
N GLN A 149 19.28 4.49 15.84
CA GLN A 149 19.90 4.50 17.15
C GLN A 149 20.02 5.93 17.69
N PHE A 150 20.46 6.87 16.85
CA PHE A 150 20.53 8.28 17.22
C PHE A 150 19.18 8.83 17.70
N LEU A 151 18.08 8.51 17.01
CA LEU A 151 16.73 8.94 17.40
C LEU A 151 16.24 8.26 18.67
N ARG A 152 16.68 7.02 18.97
CA ARG A 152 16.40 6.34 20.26
C ARG A 152 17.10 7.05 21.41
N ASP A 153 18.34 7.50 21.19
CA ASP A 153 19.17 8.15 22.21
C ASP A 153 18.77 9.63 22.41
N ASN A 154 18.11 10.24 21.39
CA ASN A 154 17.68 11.63 21.41
C ASN A 154 16.16 11.76 21.20
N PRO A 155 15.35 11.45 22.22
CA PRO A 155 13.89 11.43 22.09
C PRO A 155 13.26 12.81 21.79
N GLU A 156 13.95 13.91 22.17
CA GLU A 156 13.49 15.28 21.86
C GLU A 156 13.46 15.52 20.36
N ILE A 157 14.54 15.14 19.65
CA ILE A 157 14.63 15.27 18.18
C ILE A 157 13.62 14.33 17.50
N ALA A 158 13.46 13.11 18.03
CA ALA A 158 12.48 12.17 17.51
C ALA A 158 11.04 12.71 17.63
N ASN A 159 10.70 13.33 18.76
CA ASN A 159 9.38 13.94 19.00
C ASN A 159 9.14 15.15 18.11
N ASP A 160 10.16 15.97 17.87
CA ASP A 160 10.05 17.12 16.98
C ASP A 160 9.79 16.68 15.52
N ILE A 161 10.57 15.71 15.03
CA ILE A 161 10.36 15.12 13.71
C ILE A 161 8.96 14.50 13.63
N GLU A 162 8.49 13.77 14.68
CA GLU A 162 7.14 13.20 14.72
C GLU A 162 6.07 14.28 14.64
N GLY A 163 6.23 15.37 15.37
CA GLY A 163 5.32 16.51 15.32
C GLY A 163 5.19 17.10 13.91
N GLN A 164 6.32 17.31 13.25
CA GLN A 164 6.36 17.80 11.86
C GLN A 164 5.78 16.79 10.86
N VAL A 165 6.06 15.49 11.01
CA VAL A 165 5.49 14.43 10.19
C VAL A 165 3.97 14.40 10.33
N ARG A 166 3.44 14.48 11.56
CA ARG A 166 2.00 14.51 11.83
C ARG A 166 1.33 15.74 11.24
N ALA A 167 1.94 16.92 11.37
CA ALA A 167 1.44 18.17 10.80
C ALA A 167 1.39 18.16 9.27
N ASN A 168 2.27 17.39 8.62
CA ASN A 168 2.33 17.27 7.17
C ASN A 168 1.76 15.95 6.63
N ALA A 169 1.06 15.17 7.46
CA ALA A 169 0.53 13.85 7.09
C ALA A 169 -0.38 13.89 5.85
N ASP A 170 -1.14 14.96 5.66
CA ASP A 170 -2.03 15.13 4.50
C ASP A 170 -1.27 15.17 3.17
N LYS A 171 -0.04 15.67 3.16
CA LYS A 171 0.82 15.70 1.96
C LYS A 171 1.19 14.29 1.50
N LEU A 172 1.37 13.32 2.42
CA LEU A 172 1.63 11.92 2.10
C LEU A 172 0.45 11.27 1.36
N TYR A 173 -0.76 11.73 1.61
CA TYR A 173 -1.97 11.21 0.96
C TYR A 173 -2.25 11.90 -0.38
N ALA A 174 -1.84 13.15 -0.56
CA ALA A 174 -2.04 13.91 -1.80
C ALA A 174 -1.20 13.37 -2.96
N THR A 175 0.00 12.89 -2.68
CA THR A 175 0.93 12.35 -3.70
C THR A 175 0.55 10.96 -4.22
N ARG A 176 -0.39 10.26 -3.59
CA ARG A 176 -0.79 8.87 -3.92
C ARG A 176 -2.17 8.76 -4.57
N ARG A 177 -2.64 9.77 -5.34
CA ARG A 177 -3.83 9.59 -6.18
C ARG A 177 -3.47 8.62 -7.32
N PRO A 178 -4.16 7.47 -7.48
CA PRO A 178 -3.97 6.60 -8.64
C PRO A 178 -4.44 7.35 -9.88
N GLY A 179 -3.51 7.74 -10.74
CA GLY A 179 -3.79 8.42 -12.01
C GLY A 179 -3.06 9.75 -12.26
N GLY A 180 -2.32 10.29 -11.29
CA GLY A 180 -1.48 11.46 -11.51
C GLY A 180 -0.10 11.06 -12.04
N LYS A 181 0.20 11.33 -13.32
CA LYS A 181 1.55 11.40 -13.85
C LYS A 181 2.38 12.27 -12.91
N ALA A 182 3.55 11.76 -12.48
CA ALA A 182 4.53 12.53 -11.75
C ALA A 182 4.76 13.86 -12.48
N ALA A 183 4.38 14.97 -11.84
CA ALA A 183 4.80 16.28 -12.27
C ALA A 183 6.30 16.39 -12.01
N ALA A 184 7.08 16.39 -13.08
CA ALA A 184 8.49 16.72 -13.05
C ALA A 184 8.64 18.12 -12.44
N ALA A 185 9.58 18.26 -11.51
CA ALA A 185 10.00 19.55 -10.97
C ALA A 185 10.39 20.51 -12.10
N PRO A 186 10.10 21.81 -11.99
CA PRO A 186 10.51 22.77 -12.99
C PRO A 186 12.02 22.99 -12.90
N ALA A 187 12.74 22.65 -13.97
CA ALA A 187 14.08 23.15 -14.21
C ALA A 187 13.96 24.63 -14.66
N GLU A 188 14.58 25.51 -13.91
CA GLU A 188 14.74 26.91 -14.26
C GLU A 188 15.73 27.11 -15.41
N GLY A 189 15.38 28.05 -16.29
CA GLY A 189 16.29 28.93 -17.08
C GLY A 189 16.78 28.36 -18.40
N GLU A 190 16.52 28.93 -19.51
CA GLU A 190 16.61 30.21 -20.18
C GLU A 190 16.38 30.07 -21.73
N PRO A 191 16.49 31.10 -22.56
CA PRO A 191 15.34 31.71 -23.21
C PRO A 191 15.24 31.51 -24.75
N ALA A 192 14.21 32.09 -25.27
CA ALA A 192 13.66 32.07 -26.61
C ALA A 192 14.60 32.43 -27.78
N ALA A 193 14.28 31.89 -28.95
CA ALA A 193 14.18 32.60 -30.23
C ALA A 193 13.53 31.73 -31.35
N PRO A 194 13.07 32.29 -32.52
CA PRO A 194 11.68 32.17 -32.89
C PRO A 194 11.39 31.36 -34.17
N ALA A 195 10.12 31.13 -34.34
CA ALA A 195 9.29 30.72 -35.47
C ALA A 195 9.91 30.51 -36.86
N THR A 196 9.54 29.40 -37.52
CA THR A 196 9.08 29.41 -38.91
C THR A 196 8.00 28.34 -39.14
N ALA A 197 6.91 28.83 -39.65
CA ALA A 197 5.75 28.08 -40.11
C ALA A 197 6.04 27.21 -41.32
N LYS A 198 5.42 26.05 -41.44
CA LYS A 198 4.89 25.49 -42.69
C LYS A 198 3.78 24.51 -42.42
N GLU A 199 2.64 24.86 -42.94
CA GLU A 199 1.39 24.11 -43.07
C GLU A 199 1.45 23.10 -44.24
N PRO A 200 0.32 22.45 -44.64
CA PRO A 200 0.11 21.01 -44.45
C PRO A 200 0.06 20.26 -45.78
N VAL A 201 0.12 18.96 -45.76
CA VAL A 201 -0.30 18.13 -46.91
C VAL A 201 -1.28 17.05 -46.47
N VAL A 202 -2.49 17.26 -46.94
CA VAL A 202 -3.62 16.33 -46.95
C VAL A 202 -3.36 15.21 -47.97
N LYS A 203 -3.61 13.96 -47.61
CA LYS A 203 -4.06 12.93 -48.58
C LYS A 203 -4.81 11.79 -47.86
N ALA A 204 -6.07 11.71 -48.18
CA ALA A 204 -6.95 10.54 -48.02
C ALA A 204 -7.05 9.84 -49.42
N PRO A 205 -7.91 8.82 -49.63
CA PRO A 205 -7.95 7.47 -49.07
C PRO A 205 -7.89 6.40 -50.17
N ALA A 206 -7.80 5.14 -49.87
CA ALA A 206 -8.20 4.08 -50.82
C ALA A 206 -8.80 2.86 -50.06
N ARG A 207 -9.86 2.43 -50.68
CA ARG A 207 -10.91 1.49 -50.42
C ARG A 207 -10.51 0.02 -50.64
N SER A 208 -11.40 -0.85 -50.04
CA SER A 208 -11.87 -2.17 -50.52
C SER A 208 -10.91 -3.35 -50.24
N SER A 209 -11.34 -4.48 -49.77
CA SER A 209 -12.42 -5.35 -50.25
C SER A 209 -12.88 -6.36 -49.23
N GLU A 210 -14.14 -6.67 -49.37
CA GLU A 210 -14.95 -7.75 -48.84
C GLU A 210 -14.39 -9.15 -49.15
N SER A 211 -14.71 -10.11 -48.29
CA SER A 211 -15.22 -11.45 -48.59
C SER A 211 -15.55 -12.12 -47.26
N GLU A 212 -16.81 -12.28 -46.95
CA GLU A 212 -17.70 -13.45 -47.10
C GLU A 212 -17.34 -14.62 -46.15
N LEU A 213 -18.23 -14.76 -45.19
CA LEU A 213 -19.11 -15.89 -44.88
C LEU A 213 -18.54 -17.30 -45.05
N ASP A 214 -18.55 -18.06 -43.94
CA ASP A 214 -19.26 -19.33 -43.97
C ASP A 214 -19.64 -19.78 -42.55
N ILE A 215 -20.95 -19.97 -42.42
CA ILE A 215 -21.65 -20.65 -41.34
C ILE A 215 -21.64 -22.13 -41.67
N MET A 216 -21.20 -22.98 -40.77
CA MET A 216 -21.60 -24.39 -40.74
C MET A 216 -22.05 -24.76 -39.35
N VAL A 217 -23.32 -25.04 -39.25
CA VAL A 217 -24.07 -25.77 -38.21
C VAL A 217 -24.01 -27.25 -38.59
N GLU A 218 -23.82 -28.14 -37.62
CA GLU A 218 -24.19 -29.58 -37.51
C GLU A 218 -23.41 -30.20 -36.35
N GLU A 219 -23.87 -30.93 -35.48
CA GLU A 219 -25.06 -31.66 -34.96
C GLU A 219 -24.88 -31.88 -33.47
#